data_44370a5195d2747ec01de03dc9cae5dd
#
_entry.id   44370a5195d2747ec01de03dc9cae5dd
#
_cell.length_a   1.000
_cell.length_b   1.000
_cell.length_c   1.000
_cell.angle_alpha   90.00
_cell.angle_beta   90.00
_cell.angle_gamma   90.00
#
_symmetry.space_group_name_H-M   'P 1'
#
loop_
_entity.id
_entity.type
_entity.pdbx_description
1 polymer ?
#
loop_
_entity_poly.entity_id
_entity_poly.type
_entity_poly.pdbx_seq_one_letter_code
_entity_poly.pdbx_strand_id
1 'polypeptide(L)'
;MKLFEPITIRGMEVPNRIVYPAIQMNMGLTNRRARSFYAERARGGAGLVITANTAIDNLACEELWDGAEGLAAFIGRLRAFADQVHEAGGKIGLQLWQANRFPQGRGTQVSSQEKYPDSGERIAPSAREDMRELTIPEIEAIIYRFAKGARNVRDAGFDCVELHGAHAYLPCQFTNPDLNRRTDKYGGSPAGRMQFGIDLVTAVRAFVGPDFPVLFRLGALEKDGEIDADSITYARELEKAGVDCLDISTGGWGKVPVSPVKRNKMGSLVYLAEPIKKAVSIPVIAVGKINTPEIAEDILTKERADMVAIGRQLICDPLWPKKVREGRFDEVVACDSCNINCYSPAFERRLSEGAPLCKFNERVGREWEIPAPE
;
A
#
# COMPACT_ATOMS: atom_id res chain seq x y z
N MET A 1 17.00 -7.48 19.16
CA MET A 1 16.72 -6.34 18.23
C MET A 1 15.23 -6.04 18.30
N LYS A 2 14.88 -4.78 18.50
CA LYS A 2 13.47 -4.30 18.50
C LYS A 2 12.74 -4.66 17.20
N LEU A 3 13.49 -4.78 16.11
CA LEU A 3 13.00 -5.20 14.80
C LEU A 3 12.22 -6.53 14.83
N PHE A 4 12.60 -7.45 15.69
CA PHE A 4 11.99 -8.79 15.80
C PHE A 4 11.01 -8.94 16.97
N GLU A 5 10.72 -7.87 17.68
CA GLU A 5 9.68 -7.86 18.71
C GLU A 5 8.29 -7.78 18.06
N PRO A 6 7.30 -8.50 18.59
CA PRO A 6 5.94 -8.43 18.08
C PRO A 6 5.34 -7.04 18.31
N ILE A 7 4.29 -6.76 17.57
CA ILE A 7 3.47 -5.55 17.72
C ILE A 7 2.02 -5.87 17.43
N THR A 8 1.10 -5.22 18.14
CA THR A 8 -0.33 -5.38 17.90
C THR A 8 -0.89 -4.15 17.17
N ILE A 9 -1.60 -4.39 16.07
CA ILE A 9 -2.40 -3.39 15.35
C ILE A 9 -3.86 -3.76 15.57
N ARG A 10 -4.58 -3.02 16.41
CA ARG A 10 -5.89 -3.40 16.91
C ARG A 10 -5.83 -4.84 17.47
N GLY A 11 -6.65 -5.77 17.04
CA GLY A 11 -6.60 -7.18 17.46
C GLY A 11 -5.60 -8.07 16.70
N MET A 12 -4.90 -7.55 15.68
CA MET A 12 -3.94 -8.30 14.87
C MET A 12 -2.57 -8.28 15.53
N GLU A 13 -2.09 -9.44 15.98
CA GLU A 13 -0.71 -9.61 16.41
C GLU A 13 0.20 -9.85 15.21
N VAL A 14 1.17 -8.96 14.99
CA VAL A 14 2.19 -9.05 13.94
C VAL A 14 3.48 -9.55 14.60
N PRO A 15 4.09 -10.66 14.14
CA PRO A 15 5.18 -11.33 14.85
C PRO A 15 6.49 -10.55 14.92
N ASN A 16 6.64 -9.49 14.14
CA ASN A 16 7.79 -8.59 14.18
C ASN A 16 7.44 -7.26 13.49
N ARG A 17 8.38 -6.32 13.46
CA ARG A 17 8.17 -4.95 12.96
C ARG A 17 8.57 -4.74 11.50
N ILE A 18 8.71 -5.83 10.73
CA ILE A 18 9.10 -5.80 9.32
C ILE A 18 7.86 -5.91 8.44
N VAL A 19 7.64 -4.89 7.60
CA VAL A 19 6.54 -4.86 6.63
C VAL A 19 7.09 -4.97 5.22
N TYR A 20 6.57 -5.91 4.43
CA TYR A 20 6.69 -5.82 2.97
C TYR A 20 5.57 -4.90 2.47
N PRO A 21 5.88 -3.67 2.00
CA PRO A 21 4.85 -2.70 1.64
C PRO A 21 4.21 -2.99 0.30
N ALA A 22 3.07 -2.38 0.04
CA ALA A 22 2.43 -2.42 -1.27
C ALA A 22 3.36 -1.85 -2.35
N ILE A 23 3.84 -2.72 -3.22
CA ILE A 23 4.66 -2.39 -4.41
C ILE A 23 4.00 -3.01 -5.61
N GLN A 24 3.72 -2.18 -6.64
CA GLN A 24 3.11 -2.68 -7.87
C GLN A 24 4.13 -3.49 -8.68
N MET A 25 3.97 -4.81 -8.63
CA MET A 25 4.82 -5.76 -9.33
C MET A 25 4.15 -6.33 -10.60
N ASN A 26 2.95 -5.86 -10.97
CA ASN A 26 2.17 -6.28 -12.15
C ASN A 26 2.11 -7.80 -12.38
N MET A 27 2.13 -8.57 -11.29
CA MET A 27 2.10 -10.04 -11.33
C MET A 27 0.68 -10.61 -11.38
N GLY A 28 -0.34 -9.73 -11.39
CA GLY A 28 -1.72 -10.08 -11.08
C GLY A 28 -1.90 -10.30 -9.56
N LEU A 29 -3.16 -10.44 -9.12
CA LEU A 29 -3.42 -10.55 -7.68
C LEU A 29 -3.62 -12.01 -7.24
N THR A 30 -4.34 -12.81 -8.01
CA THR A 30 -4.79 -14.16 -7.55
C THR A 30 -4.10 -15.33 -8.23
N ASN A 31 -3.18 -15.08 -9.15
CA ASN A 31 -2.47 -16.13 -9.84
C ASN A 31 -1.34 -16.74 -8.98
N ARG A 32 -0.84 -17.91 -9.40
CA ARG A 32 0.22 -18.66 -8.70
C ARG A 32 1.48 -17.81 -8.50
N ARG A 33 1.83 -16.99 -9.49
CA ARG A 33 3.01 -16.10 -9.45
C ARG A 33 2.94 -15.14 -8.26
N ALA A 34 1.87 -14.34 -8.17
CA ALA A 34 1.67 -13.38 -7.08
C ALA A 34 1.65 -14.10 -5.73
N ARG A 35 0.86 -15.14 -5.59
CA ARG A 35 0.75 -15.88 -4.32
C ARG A 35 2.08 -16.41 -3.84
N SER A 36 2.88 -17.03 -4.72
CA SER A 36 4.21 -17.56 -4.35
C SER A 36 5.19 -16.44 -3.99
N PHE A 37 5.14 -15.32 -4.72
CA PHE A 37 5.97 -14.16 -4.44
C PHE A 37 5.73 -13.61 -3.02
N TYR A 38 4.48 -13.36 -2.64
CA TYR A 38 4.16 -12.81 -1.32
C TYR A 38 4.39 -13.83 -0.19
N ALA A 39 4.03 -15.10 -0.39
CA ALA A 39 4.28 -16.16 0.57
C ALA A 39 5.77 -16.36 0.87
N GLU A 40 6.64 -16.16 -0.12
CA GLU A 40 8.08 -16.26 0.12
C GLU A 40 8.60 -15.15 1.03
N ARG A 41 8.09 -13.91 0.92
CA ARG A 41 8.46 -12.82 1.83
C ARG A 41 8.01 -13.09 3.27
N ALA A 42 6.82 -13.66 3.43
CA ALA A 42 6.34 -14.14 4.74
C ALA A 42 7.23 -15.26 5.29
N ARG A 43 7.53 -16.29 4.50
CA ARG A 43 8.44 -17.38 4.89
C ARG A 43 9.83 -16.88 5.23
N GLY A 44 10.29 -15.85 4.56
CA GLY A 44 11.56 -15.17 4.85
C GLY A 44 11.57 -14.35 6.13
N GLY A 45 10.41 -14.19 6.77
CA GLY A 45 10.27 -13.55 8.08
C GLY A 45 9.72 -12.13 8.07
N ALA A 46 9.14 -11.64 6.98
CA ALA A 46 8.36 -10.41 7.03
C ALA A 46 7.09 -10.64 7.87
N GLY A 47 6.88 -9.85 8.91
CA GLY A 47 5.75 -10.00 9.84
C GLY A 47 4.41 -9.64 9.21
N LEU A 48 4.38 -8.62 8.37
CA LEU A 48 3.21 -8.18 7.61
C LEU A 48 3.58 -8.02 6.13
N VAL A 49 2.76 -8.59 5.26
CA VAL A 49 2.92 -8.47 3.82
C VAL A 49 1.71 -7.75 3.26
N ILE A 50 1.90 -6.57 2.66
CA ILE A 50 0.81 -5.82 2.02
C ILE A 50 0.91 -6.03 0.51
N THR A 51 -0.18 -6.51 -0.10
CA THR A 51 -0.22 -6.76 -1.55
C THR A 51 -0.14 -5.47 -2.35
N ALA A 52 0.22 -5.57 -3.62
CA ALA A 52 0.09 -4.45 -4.55
C ALA A 52 -1.33 -3.87 -4.53
N ASN A 53 -1.43 -2.59 -4.89
CA ASN A 53 -2.69 -1.88 -4.93
C ASN A 53 -3.70 -2.55 -5.86
N THR A 54 -4.90 -2.77 -5.35
CA THR A 54 -6.03 -3.37 -6.08
C THR A 54 -7.14 -2.34 -6.24
N ALA A 55 -7.65 -2.21 -7.47
CA ALA A 55 -8.74 -1.29 -7.75
C ALA A 55 -10.00 -1.70 -6.98
N ILE A 56 -10.64 -0.72 -6.32
CA ILE A 56 -11.88 -0.95 -5.57
C ILE A 56 -12.98 -1.55 -6.44
N ASP A 57 -13.01 -1.20 -7.72
CA ASP A 57 -14.03 -1.69 -8.65
C ASP A 57 -13.93 -3.21 -8.81
N ASN A 58 -12.72 -3.79 -8.81
CA ASN A 58 -12.53 -5.24 -8.88
C ASN A 58 -13.09 -5.98 -7.65
N LEU A 59 -13.24 -5.30 -6.54
CA LEU A 59 -13.71 -5.88 -5.28
C LEU A 59 -15.14 -5.50 -4.92
N ALA A 60 -15.70 -4.48 -5.57
CA ALA A 60 -17.00 -3.92 -5.20
C ALA A 60 -18.05 -3.99 -6.29
N CYS A 61 -17.66 -4.05 -7.57
CA CYS A 61 -18.58 -3.99 -8.72
C CYS A 61 -18.79 -5.38 -9.31
N GLU A 62 -19.99 -5.92 -9.15
CA GLU A 62 -20.40 -7.21 -9.73
C GLU A 62 -20.46 -7.15 -11.26
N GLU A 63 -20.69 -5.96 -11.81
CA GLU A 63 -20.76 -5.71 -13.25
C GLU A 63 -19.43 -5.93 -13.98
N LEU A 64 -18.32 -5.91 -13.26
CA LEU A 64 -16.98 -6.25 -13.79
C LEU A 64 -16.75 -7.76 -13.89
N TRP A 65 -17.59 -8.54 -13.27
CA TRP A 65 -17.58 -9.99 -13.25
C TRP A 65 -18.86 -10.50 -13.89
N ASP A 66 -18.95 -11.76 -14.16
CA ASP A 66 -20.19 -12.38 -14.65
C ASP A 66 -21.26 -12.45 -13.53
N GLY A 67 -21.58 -11.28 -12.96
CA GLY A 67 -22.50 -11.11 -11.85
C GLY A 67 -21.91 -11.47 -10.49
N ALA A 68 -22.79 -11.69 -9.52
CA ALA A 68 -22.41 -11.98 -8.14
C ALA A 68 -21.59 -13.28 -7.99
N GLU A 69 -21.84 -14.29 -8.83
CA GLU A 69 -21.10 -15.56 -8.81
C GLU A 69 -19.65 -15.37 -9.25
N GLY A 70 -19.39 -14.57 -10.28
CA GLY A 70 -18.05 -14.24 -10.73
C GLY A 70 -17.24 -13.48 -9.66
N LEU A 71 -17.86 -12.52 -8.99
CA LEU A 71 -17.25 -11.82 -7.86
C LEU A 71 -16.95 -12.79 -6.71
N ALA A 72 -17.90 -13.66 -6.34
CA ALA A 72 -17.68 -14.65 -5.29
C ALA A 72 -16.53 -15.61 -5.62
N ALA A 73 -16.38 -16.04 -6.86
CA ALA A 73 -15.26 -16.86 -7.32
C ALA A 73 -13.92 -16.10 -7.21
N PHE A 74 -13.90 -14.79 -7.49
CA PHE A 74 -12.73 -13.96 -7.29
C PHE A 74 -12.36 -13.85 -5.81
N ILE A 75 -13.32 -13.59 -4.92
CA ILE A 75 -13.13 -13.57 -3.46
C ILE A 75 -12.60 -14.92 -2.95
N GLY A 76 -13.10 -16.03 -3.49
CA GLY A 76 -12.58 -17.39 -3.19
C GLY A 76 -11.10 -17.56 -3.54
N ARG A 77 -10.65 -16.98 -4.68
CA ARG A 77 -9.23 -17.00 -5.04
C ARG A 77 -8.38 -16.09 -4.13
N LEU A 78 -8.93 -14.98 -3.64
CA LEU A 78 -8.27 -14.14 -2.64
C LEU A 78 -8.10 -14.89 -1.32
N ARG A 79 -9.08 -15.69 -0.90
CA ARG A 79 -8.96 -16.53 0.30
C ARG A 79 -7.81 -17.52 0.19
N ALA A 80 -7.72 -18.26 -0.92
CA ALA A 80 -6.60 -19.16 -1.15
C ALA A 80 -5.23 -18.45 -1.16
N PHE A 81 -5.21 -17.16 -1.49
CA PHE A 81 -4.02 -16.34 -1.40
C PHE A 81 -3.67 -16.02 0.06
N ALA A 82 -4.64 -15.57 0.86
CA ALA A 82 -4.42 -15.29 2.28
C ALA A 82 -3.94 -16.55 3.02
N ASP A 83 -4.59 -17.69 2.78
CA ASP A 83 -4.21 -18.98 3.37
C ASP A 83 -2.74 -19.34 3.09
N GLN A 84 -2.28 -19.17 1.85
CA GLN A 84 -0.90 -19.46 1.45
C GLN A 84 0.13 -18.57 2.18
N VAL A 85 -0.20 -17.31 2.48
CA VAL A 85 0.68 -16.41 3.24
C VAL A 85 0.65 -16.76 4.72
N HIS A 86 -0.51 -17.14 5.26
CA HIS A 86 -0.64 -17.63 6.64
C HIS A 86 0.16 -18.91 6.87
N GLU A 87 0.09 -19.88 5.94
CA GLU A 87 0.91 -21.10 5.96
C GLU A 87 2.42 -20.79 5.94
N ALA A 88 2.80 -19.69 5.34
CA ALA A 88 4.18 -19.20 5.33
C ALA A 88 4.58 -18.45 6.61
N GLY A 89 3.67 -18.26 7.58
CA GLY A 89 3.91 -17.67 8.90
C GLY A 89 3.79 -16.15 8.98
N GLY A 90 3.29 -15.47 7.93
CA GLY A 90 3.09 -14.01 7.92
C GLY A 90 1.63 -13.58 8.02
N LYS A 91 1.44 -12.30 8.30
CA LYS A 91 0.16 -11.60 8.16
C LYS A 91 0.04 -10.96 6.80
N ILE A 92 -1.18 -10.88 6.26
CA ILE A 92 -1.43 -10.34 4.92
C ILE A 92 -2.46 -9.21 4.95
N GLY A 93 -2.11 -8.07 4.33
CA GLY A 93 -3.01 -6.97 4.04
C GLY A 93 -3.22 -6.78 2.54
N LEU A 94 -4.36 -6.22 2.15
CA LEU A 94 -4.64 -5.84 0.78
C LEU A 94 -4.79 -4.34 0.67
N GLN A 95 -4.02 -3.70 -0.23
CA GLN A 95 -4.14 -2.26 -0.47
C GLN A 95 -5.24 -1.97 -1.49
N LEU A 96 -6.21 -1.15 -1.08
CA LEU A 96 -7.28 -0.64 -1.95
C LEU A 96 -6.92 0.72 -2.53
N TRP A 97 -7.18 0.93 -3.80
CA TRP A 97 -6.92 2.20 -4.45
C TRP A 97 -8.00 2.59 -5.46
N GLN A 98 -8.08 3.87 -5.75
CA GLN A 98 -8.85 4.44 -6.84
C GLN A 98 -7.94 5.28 -7.71
N ALA A 99 -7.89 4.95 -8.99
CA ALA A 99 -7.26 5.79 -9.99
C ALA A 99 -8.17 6.97 -10.35
N ASN A 100 -7.65 7.88 -11.14
CA ASN A 100 -8.39 9.06 -11.60
C ASN A 100 -9.31 8.72 -12.78
N ARG A 101 -10.06 7.63 -12.69
CA ARG A 101 -11.00 7.20 -13.74
C ARG A 101 -12.28 6.68 -13.10
N PHE A 102 -13.41 7.06 -13.68
CA PHE A 102 -14.70 6.51 -13.32
C PHE A 102 -15.04 5.40 -14.30
N PRO A 103 -15.27 4.15 -13.86
CA PRO A 103 -15.56 3.06 -14.77
C PRO A 103 -16.89 3.32 -15.50
N GLN A 104 -16.85 3.27 -16.81
CA GLN A 104 -18.03 3.29 -17.67
C GLN A 104 -18.24 1.90 -18.27
N GLY A 105 -19.34 1.24 -17.87
CA GLY A 105 -19.77 -0.02 -18.47
C GLY A 105 -18.95 -1.26 -18.02
N ARG A 106 -19.25 -2.39 -18.67
CA ARG A 106 -18.54 -3.66 -18.45
C ARG A 106 -17.08 -3.48 -18.85
N GLY A 107 -16.22 -3.33 -17.86
CA GLY A 107 -14.78 -3.39 -18.06
C GLY A 107 -14.42 -4.76 -18.64
N THR A 108 -13.57 -4.77 -19.64
CA THR A 108 -12.96 -6.00 -20.15
C THR A 108 -12.42 -6.80 -18.98
N GLN A 109 -12.75 -8.10 -18.95
CA GLN A 109 -12.28 -9.05 -17.96
C GLN A 109 -10.85 -8.75 -17.56
N VAL A 110 -10.62 -8.73 -16.25
CA VAL A 110 -9.29 -8.70 -15.69
C VAL A 110 -8.57 -9.96 -16.18
N SER A 111 -7.91 -9.83 -17.32
CA SER A 111 -6.89 -10.78 -17.73
C SER A 111 -5.80 -10.72 -16.67
N SER A 112 -4.86 -11.63 -16.69
CA SER A 112 -3.69 -11.71 -15.79
C SER A 112 -2.87 -10.41 -15.66
N GLN A 113 -3.26 -9.37 -16.34
CA GLN A 113 -2.81 -7.99 -16.26
C GLN A 113 -4.03 -7.16 -15.84
N GLU A 114 -4.03 -6.65 -14.62
CA GLU A 114 -4.99 -5.68 -14.12
C GLU A 114 -4.88 -4.38 -14.96
N LYS A 115 -5.37 -4.43 -16.18
CA LYS A 115 -5.56 -3.21 -16.94
C LYS A 115 -6.80 -2.54 -16.39
N TYR A 116 -6.61 -1.40 -15.79
CA TYR A 116 -7.66 -0.41 -15.67
C TYR A 116 -8.31 -0.30 -17.05
N PRO A 117 -9.63 -0.33 -17.16
CA PRO A 117 -10.26 -0.07 -18.45
C PRO A 117 -9.73 1.29 -18.94
N ASP A 118 -9.00 1.30 -20.04
CA ASP A 118 -8.52 2.53 -20.70
C ASP A 118 -9.68 3.45 -21.14
N SER A 119 -10.91 3.00 -20.96
CA SER A 119 -12.16 3.58 -21.45
C SER A 119 -13.00 4.32 -20.39
N GLY A 120 -12.46 4.64 -19.22
CA GLY A 120 -13.18 5.42 -18.21
C GLY A 120 -12.95 6.93 -18.35
N GLU A 121 -13.98 7.74 -18.06
CA GLU A 121 -13.84 9.18 -17.97
C GLU A 121 -12.82 9.55 -16.88
N ARG A 122 -11.87 10.44 -17.20
CA ARG A 122 -10.87 10.90 -16.24
C ARG A 122 -11.50 11.88 -15.25
N ILE A 123 -11.29 11.64 -13.98
CA ILE A 123 -11.89 12.36 -12.87
C ILE A 123 -10.82 12.90 -11.90
N ALA A 124 -11.15 13.99 -11.24
CA ALA A 124 -10.32 14.62 -10.22
C ALA A 124 -11.20 15.30 -9.15
N PRO A 125 -10.65 15.67 -7.99
CA PRO A 125 -11.37 16.50 -7.03
C PRO A 125 -11.89 17.80 -7.66
N SER A 126 -11.07 18.44 -8.50
CA SER A 126 -11.45 19.64 -9.25
C SER A 126 -11.10 19.49 -10.73
N ALA A 127 -11.88 20.14 -11.59
CA ALA A 127 -11.63 20.11 -13.05
C ALA A 127 -10.24 20.63 -13.41
N ARG A 128 -9.56 19.91 -14.28
CA ARG A 128 -8.23 20.28 -14.79
C ARG A 128 -7.91 19.52 -16.08
N GLU A 129 -7.30 20.20 -17.06
CA GLU A 129 -6.91 19.59 -18.34
C GLU A 129 -8.04 18.70 -18.92
N ASP A 130 -7.79 17.41 -18.99
CA ASP A 130 -8.67 16.37 -19.48
C ASP A 130 -9.41 15.61 -18.35
N MET A 131 -9.45 16.16 -17.13
CA MET A 131 -10.12 15.57 -15.96
C MET A 131 -11.33 16.40 -15.56
N ARG A 132 -12.48 15.74 -15.44
CA ARG A 132 -13.71 16.33 -14.93
C ARG A 132 -13.70 16.35 -13.40
N GLU A 133 -14.33 17.38 -12.83
CA GLU A 133 -14.62 17.43 -11.40
C GLU A 133 -15.65 16.36 -11.01
N LEU A 134 -15.38 15.67 -9.90
CA LEU A 134 -16.33 14.74 -9.28
C LEU A 134 -17.52 15.49 -8.69
N THR A 135 -18.71 14.98 -8.93
CA THR A 135 -19.91 15.39 -8.18
C THR A 135 -19.93 14.76 -6.78
N ILE A 136 -20.68 15.35 -5.85
CA ILE A 136 -20.84 14.80 -4.50
C ILE A 136 -21.39 13.35 -4.53
N PRO A 137 -22.44 13.02 -5.29
CA PRO A 137 -22.91 11.64 -5.39
C PRO A 137 -21.86 10.65 -5.91
N GLU A 138 -20.98 11.06 -6.82
CA GLU A 138 -19.88 10.22 -7.31
C GLU A 138 -18.83 10.00 -6.23
N ILE A 139 -18.50 11.02 -5.45
CA ILE A 139 -17.61 10.89 -4.28
C ILE A 139 -18.19 9.88 -3.29
N GLU A 140 -19.47 9.99 -2.97
CA GLU A 140 -20.16 9.08 -2.06
C GLU A 140 -20.21 7.64 -2.62
N ALA A 141 -20.41 7.48 -3.93
CA ALA A 141 -20.33 6.17 -4.59
C ALA A 141 -18.92 5.56 -4.53
N ILE A 142 -17.86 6.35 -4.69
CA ILE A 142 -16.48 5.90 -4.54
C ILE A 142 -16.23 5.45 -3.09
N ILE A 143 -16.63 6.22 -2.10
CA ILE A 143 -16.50 5.88 -0.67
C ILE A 143 -17.23 4.56 -0.38
N TYR A 144 -18.45 4.39 -0.89
CA TYR A 144 -19.21 3.13 -0.74
C TYR A 144 -18.47 1.93 -1.35
N ARG A 145 -17.85 2.09 -2.53
CA ARG A 145 -17.07 1.01 -3.19
C ARG A 145 -15.84 0.63 -2.39
N PHE A 146 -15.13 1.59 -1.80
CA PHE A 146 -14.04 1.30 -0.87
C PHE A 146 -14.53 0.48 0.33
N ALA A 147 -15.64 0.87 0.94
CA ALA A 147 -16.21 0.18 2.10
C ALA A 147 -16.66 -1.25 1.74
N LYS A 148 -17.35 -1.42 0.60
CA LYS A 148 -17.75 -2.76 0.08
C LYS A 148 -16.52 -3.62 -0.24
N GLY A 149 -15.51 -3.05 -0.90
CA GLY A 149 -14.25 -3.72 -1.21
C GLY A 149 -13.50 -4.16 0.05
N ALA A 150 -13.40 -3.29 1.05
CA ALA A 150 -12.77 -3.60 2.33
C ALA A 150 -13.47 -4.75 3.08
N ARG A 151 -14.81 -4.78 3.06
CA ARG A 151 -15.58 -5.91 3.61
C ARG A 151 -15.24 -7.20 2.87
N ASN A 152 -15.18 -7.18 1.54
CA ASN A 152 -14.86 -8.37 0.76
C ASN A 152 -13.42 -8.85 0.99
N VAL A 153 -12.46 -7.94 1.27
CA VAL A 153 -11.09 -8.28 1.71
C VAL A 153 -11.12 -9.00 3.07
N ARG A 154 -11.86 -8.46 4.05
CA ARG A 154 -12.06 -9.13 5.35
C ARG A 154 -12.68 -10.52 5.17
N ASP A 155 -13.74 -10.62 4.40
CA ASP A 155 -14.48 -11.86 4.18
C ASP A 155 -13.65 -12.89 3.38
N ALA A 156 -12.64 -12.44 2.64
CA ALA A 156 -11.62 -13.29 2.02
C ALA A 156 -10.55 -13.80 2.98
N GLY A 157 -10.57 -13.39 4.27
CA GLY A 157 -9.65 -13.88 5.29
C GLY A 157 -8.30 -13.14 5.35
N PHE A 158 -8.19 -11.95 4.76
CA PHE A 158 -7.03 -11.08 4.98
C PHE A 158 -7.04 -10.56 6.41
N ASP A 159 -5.85 -10.30 6.97
CA ASP A 159 -5.69 -9.81 8.35
C ASP A 159 -5.96 -8.31 8.48
N CYS A 160 -5.79 -7.54 7.42
CA CYS A 160 -6.07 -6.10 7.39
C CYS A 160 -6.36 -5.59 5.98
N VAL A 161 -6.90 -4.38 5.90
CA VAL A 161 -7.00 -3.60 4.66
C VAL A 161 -6.18 -2.33 4.78
N GLU A 162 -5.50 -1.94 3.69
CA GLU A 162 -4.82 -0.65 3.61
C GLU A 162 -5.50 0.25 2.58
N LEU A 163 -5.83 1.48 2.97
CA LEU A 163 -6.42 2.48 2.09
C LEU A 163 -5.30 3.35 1.47
N HIS A 164 -5.24 3.40 0.15
CA HIS A 164 -4.16 4.12 -0.54
C HIS A 164 -4.44 5.60 -0.65
N GLY A 165 -3.96 6.38 0.31
CA GLY A 165 -4.04 7.84 0.36
C GLY A 165 -2.71 8.55 0.07
N ALA A 166 -1.87 7.98 -0.81
CA ALA A 166 -0.56 8.53 -1.17
C ALA A 166 -0.37 8.58 -2.69
N HIS A 167 0.80 9.04 -3.15
CA HIS A 167 1.31 8.97 -4.51
C HIS A 167 0.39 9.59 -5.57
N ALA A 168 -0.31 10.67 -5.20
CA ALA A 168 -1.28 11.39 -6.03
C ALA A 168 -2.46 10.56 -6.57
N TYR A 169 -2.79 9.44 -5.95
CA TYR A 169 -4.06 8.78 -6.19
C TYR A 169 -5.21 9.57 -5.56
N LEU A 170 -6.43 9.22 -5.93
CA LEU A 170 -7.59 10.08 -5.66
C LEU A 170 -7.72 10.55 -4.21
N PRO A 171 -7.58 9.69 -3.16
CA PRO A 171 -7.68 10.17 -1.79
C PRO A 171 -6.60 11.20 -1.42
N CYS A 172 -5.37 11.03 -1.95
CA CYS A 172 -4.27 11.97 -1.74
C CYS A 172 -4.51 13.31 -2.46
N GLN A 173 -5.16 13.30 -3.63
CA GLN A 173 -5.45 14.54 -4.36
C GLN A 173 -6.42 15.44 -3.62
N PHE A 174 -7.35 14.88 -2.84
CA PHE A 174 -8.28 15.67 -2.04
C PHE A 174 -7.55 16.54 -1.01
N THR A 175 -6.47 16.07 -0.41
CA THR A 175 -5.70 16.84 0.60
C THR A 175 -4.78 17.90 -0.01
N ASN A 176 -4.45 17.79 -1.29
CA ASN A 176 -3.50 18.69 -1.95
C ASN A 176 -4.19 19.99 -2.42
N PRO A 177 -3.81 21.18 -1.90
CA PRO A 177 -4.43 22.45 -2.26
C PRO A 177 -4.21 22.86 -3.72
N ASP A 178 -3.16 22.37 -4.38
CA ASP A 178 -2.91 22.66 -5.80
C ASP A 178 -3.85 21.86 -6.72
N LEU A 179 -4.35 20.70 -6.25
CA LEU A 179 -5.19 19.79 -7.01
C LEU A 179 -6.66 19.85 -6.63
N ASN A 180 -6.96 20.24 -5.40
CA ASN A 180 -8.32 20.36 -4.87
C ASN A 180 -8.68 21.82 -4.65
N ARG A 181 -9.43 22.39 -5.60
CA ARG A 181 -9.94 23.77 -5.57
C ARG A 181 -11.46 23.83 -5.33
N ARG A 182 -12.03 22.74 -4.80
CA ARG A 182 -13.46 22.69 -4.45
C ARG A 182 -13.80 23.71 -3.39
N THR A 183 -15.06 24.15 -3.41
CA THR A 183 -15.62 25.09 -2.42
C THR A 183 -16.74 24.47 -1.58
N ASP A 184 -17.03 23.19 -1.80
CA ASP A 184 -18.00 22.41 -1.02
C ASP A 184 -17.34 21.72 0.21
N LYS A 185 -18.09 20.80 0.86
CA LYS A 185 -17.62 20.08 2.06
C LYS A 185 -16.29 19.32 1.87
N TYR A 186 -15.90 19.04 0.64
CA TYR A 186 -14.65 18.31 0.31
C TYR A 186 -13.49 19.23 -0.11
N GLY A 187 -13.59 20.55 0.09
CA GLY A 187 -12.58 21.51 -0.28
C GLY A 187 -12.65 22.83 0.49
N GLY A 188 -12.15 23.89 -0.09
CA GLY A 188 -12.22 25.27 0.45
C GLY A 188 -11.30 25.57 1.63
N SER A 189 -11.10 24.63 2.54
CA SER A 189 -10.24 24.76 3.72
C SER A 189 -9.38 23.50 3.93
N PRO A 190 -8.33 23.53 4.76
CA PRO A 190 -7.61 22.32 5.14
C PRO A 190 -8.55 21.23 5.67
N ALA A 191 -9.46 21.55 6.56
CA ALA A 191 -10.44 20.60 7.10
C ALA A 191 -11.35 20.02 6.00
N GLY A 192 -11.86 20.85 5.08
CA GLY A 192 -12.67 20.38 3.95
C GLY A 192 -11.88 19.46 3.02
N ARG A 193 -10.60 19.75 2.77
CA ARG A 193 -9.75 18.86 1.97
C ARG A 193 -9.47 17.51 2.63
N MET A 194 -9.51 17.41 3.95
CA MET A 194 -9.36 16.17 4.72
C MET A 194 -10.64 15.33 4.75
N GLN A 195 -11.82 15.96 4.51
CA GLN A 195 -13.13 15.35 4.72
C GLN A 195 -13.34 14.07 3.90
N PHE A 196 -12.82 14.02 2.66
CA PHE A 196 -12.93 12.80 1.85
C PHE A 196 -12.30 11.58 2.55
N GLY A 197 -11.09 11.72 3.08
CA GLY A 197 -10.42 10.62 3.78
C GLY A 197 -11.09 10.25 5.09
N ILE A 198 -11.63 11.22 5.81
CA ILE A 198 -12.39 10.99 7.05
C ILE A 198 -13.68 10.20 6.74
N ASP A 199 -14.47 10.64 5.76
CA ASP A 199 -15.70 9.95 5.33
C ASP A 199 -15.38 8.53 4.82
N LEU A 200 -14.27 8.39 4.06
CA LEU A 200 -13.78 7.11 3.56
C LEU A 200 -13.48 6.13 4.70
N VAL A 201 -12.68 6.54 5.66
CA VAL A 201 -12.31 5.69 6.81
C VAL A 201 -13.53 5.32 7.65
N THR A 202 -14.40 6.29 7.91
CA THR A 202 -15.66 6.10 8.66
C THR A 202 -16.55 5.05 7.98
N ALA A 203 -16.72 5.15 6.66
CA ALA A 203 -17.52 4.18 5.90
C ALA A 203 -16.86 2.79 5.90
N VAL A 204 -15.54 2.71 5.68
CA VAL A 204 -14.81 1.44 5.72
C VAL A 204 -14.97 0.79 7.10
N ARG A 205 -14.76 1.54 8.19
CA ARG A 205 -14.92 1.03 9.56
C ARG A 205 -16.33 0.48 9.81
N ALA A 206 -17.36 1.15 9.33
CA ALA A 206 -18.75 0.68 9.45
C ALA A 206 -18.97 -0.67 8.73
N PHE A 207 -18.29 -0.92 7.61
CA PHE A 207 -18.44 -2.15 6.83
C PHE A 207 -17.58 -3.32 7.32
N VAL A 208 -16.37 -3.04 7.82
CA VAL A 208 -15.47 -4.10 8.31
C VAL A 208 -15.68 -4.44 9.78
N GLY A 209 -16.42 -3.62 10.51
CA GLY A 209 -16.70 -3.82 11.95
C GLY A 209 -15.58 -3.30 12.85
N PRO A 210 -15.76 -3.39 14.19
CA PRO A 210 -14.88 -2.73 15.15
C PRO A 210 -13.49 -3.39 15.26
N ASP A 211 -13.35 -4.68 14.95
CA ASP A 211 -12.15 -5.47 15.29
C ASP A 211 -11.18 -5.65 14.12
N PHE A 212 -11.63 -5.45 12.88
CA PHE A 212 -10.79 -5.64 11.69
C PHE A 212 -9.84 -4.45 11.50
N PRO A 213 -8.50 -4.68 11.40
CA PRO A 213 -7.53 -3.61 11.25
C PRO A 213 -7.66 -2.85 9.94
N VAL A 214 -7.74 -1.52 10.03
CA VAL A 214 -7.75 -0.58 8.89
C VAL A 214 -6.47 0.23 8.92
N LEU A 215 -5.63 0.03 7.93
CA LEU A 215 -4.41 0.80 7.70
C LEU A 215 -4.69 1.92 6.69
N PHE A 216 -3.94 3.00 6.79
CA PHE A 216 -4.01 4.08 5.81
C PHE A 216 -2.61 4.46 5.35
N ARG A 217 -2.35 4.31 4.05
CA ARG A 217 -1.11 4.82 3.48
C ARG A 217 -1.23 6.31 3.23
N LEU A 218 -0.65 7.09 4.15
CA LEU A 218 -0.73 8.54 4.14
C LEU A 218 0.38 9.15 3.29
N GLY A 219 -0.01 9.87 2.25
CA GLY A 219 0.88 10.70 1.46
C GLY A 219 1.13 12.03 2.14
N ALA A 220 2.15 12.11 2.97
CA ALA A 220 2.53 13.36 3.63
C ALA A 220 3.01 14.40 2.60
N LEU A 221 2.51 15.62 2.73
CA LEU A 221 2.96 16.76 1.94
C LEU A 221 4.20 17.37 2.60
N GLU A 222 5.09 17.89 1.77
CA GLU A 222 6.31 18.57 2.20
C GLU A 222 6.24 20.04 1.79
N LYS A 223 6.61 20.92 2.72
CA LYS A 223 6.76 22.32 2.45
C LYS A 223 8.12 22.77 3.00
N ASP A 224 8.92 23.44 2.17
CA ASP A 224 10.25 23.96 2.53
C ASP A 224 11.20 22.90 3.13
N GLY A 225 11.07 21.64 2.70
CA GLY A 225 11.91 20.53 3.16
C GLY A 225 11.48 19.87 4.47
N GLU A 226 10.37 20.30 5.05
CA GLU A 226 9.77 19.74 6.25
C GLU A 226 8.36 19.22 5.96
N ILE A 227 7.82 18.37 6.86
CA ILE A 227 6.44 17.92 6.73
C ILE A 227 5.47 19.10 6.90
N ASP A 228 4.48 19.18 6.03
CA ASP A 228 3.40 20.16 6.16
C ASP A 228 2.54 19.87 7.40
N ALA A 229 2.20 20.90 8.16
CA ALA A 229 1.39 20.80 9.38
C ALA A 229 -0.03 20.21 9.12
N ASP A 230 -0.59 20.44 7.93
CA ASP A 230 -1.88 19.85 7.53
C ASP A 230 -1.78 18.32 7.47
N SER A 231 -0.62 17.76 7.06
CA SER A 231 -0.39 16.31 7.05
C SER A 231 -0.41 15.69 8.46
N ILE A 232 0.14 16.41 9.45
CA ILE A 232 0.11 15.97 10.86
C ILE A 232 -1.31 16.06 11.41
N THR A 233 -2.03 17.13 11.09
CA THR A 233 -3.44 17.30 11.47
C THR A 233 -4.29 16.19 10.86
N TYR A 234 -4.09 15.90 9.57
CA TYR A 234 -4.82 14.84 8.87
C TYR A 234 -4.57 13.45 9.49
N ALA A 235 -3.34 13.17 9.90
CA ALA A 235 -3.03 11.91 10.59
C ALA A 235 -3.86 11.72 11.87
N ARG A 236 -4.03 12.79 12.66
CA ARG A 236 -4.89 12.78 13.87
C ARG A 236 -6.37 12.59 13.54
N GLU A 237 -6.84 13.24 12.49
CA GLU A 237 -8.25 13.10 12.08
C GLU A 237 -8.54 11.70 11.52
N LEU A 238 -7.60 11.08 10.80
CA LEU A 238 -7.70 9.69 10.35
C LEU A 238 -7.73 8.71 11.54
N GLU A 239 -6.89 8.91 12.55
CA GLU A 239 -6.93 8.12 13.79
C GLU A 239 -8.30 8.23 14.47
N LYS A 240 -8.85 9.44 14.64
CA LYS A 240 -10.20 9.66 15.20
C LYS A 240 -11.29 9.01 14.37
N ALA A 241 -11.15 8.98 13.04
CA ALA A 241 -12.09 8.34 12.14
C ALA A 241 -12.05 6.81 12.20
N GLY A 242 -10.99 6.22 12.80
CA GLY A 242 -10.90 4.78 13.03
C GLY A 242 -9.81 4.05 12.26
N VAL A 243 -8.75 4.75 11.81
CA VAL A 243 -7.52 4.13 11.33
C VAL A 243 -6.77 3.50 12.52
N ASP A 244 -6.17 2.35 12.30
CA ASP A 244 -5.45 1.58 13.32
C ASP A 244 -3.93 1.59 13.14
N CYS A 245 -3.45 1.96 11.95
CA CYS A 245 -2.02 2.09 11.66
C CYS A 245 -1.82 3.01 10.44
N LEU A 246 -0.81 3.85 10.49
CA LEU A 246 -0.44 4.74 9.38
C LEU A 246 0.85 4.28 8.71
N ASP A 247 0.82 4.02 7.39
CA ASP A 247 2.01 3.82 6.54
C ASP A 247 2.38 5.15 5.88
N ILE A 248 3.51 5.74 6.26
CA ILE A 248 3.87 7.10 5.84
C ILE A 248 4.73 7.08 4.59
N SER A 249 4.18 7.69 3.53
CA SER A 249 4.87 7.89 2.26
C SER A 249 4.76 9.34 1.80
N THR A 250 5.09 9.64 0.54
CA THR A 250 4.98 10.99 -0.01
C THR A 250 3.61 11.25 -0.62
N GLY A 251 3.13 12.48 -0.55
CA GLY A 251 1.91 12.94 -1.24
C GLY A 251 2.03 12.99 -2.77
N GLY A 252 3.25 12.95 -3.26
CA GLY A 252 3.82 12.61 -4.49
C GLY A 252 3.68 13.20 -5.76
N TRP A 253 2.91 13.60 -6.54
CA TRP A 253 3.09 14.12 -7.90
C TRP A 253 2.70 15.60 -7.96
N GLY A 254 3.41 16.39 -8.71
CA GLY A 254 3.14 17.80 -8.90
C GLY A 254 4.28 18.68 -8.41
N LYS A 255 3.98 19.93 -8.03
CA LYS A 255 4.99 20.95 -7.69
C LYS A 255 5.72 20.73 -6.36
N VAL A 256 5.31 19.72 -5.58
CA VAL A 256 5.94 19.40 -4.28
C VAL A 256 6.63 18.04 -4.35
N PRO A 257 7.82 17.93 -4.94
CA PRO A 257 8.61 16.71 -4.87
C PRO A 257 9.28 16.58 -3.51
N VAL A 258 9.43 15.35 -3.02
CA VAL A 258 10.40 15.06 -1.96
C VAL A 258 11.76 15.62 -2.38
N SER A 259 12.41 16.38 -1.52
CA SER A 259 13.72 16.98 -1.79
C SER A 259 14.68 15.96 -2.41
N PRO A 260 15.31 16.24 -3.56
CA PRO A 260 16.27 15.33 -4.19
C PRO A 260 17.41 14.90 -3.26
N VAL A 261 17.83 15.77 -2.35
CA VAL A 261 18.89 15.50 -1.36
C VAL A 261 18.43 14.44 -0.36
N LYS A 262 17.18 14.48 0.09
CA LYS A 262 16.64 13.48 1.04
C LYS A 262 16.37 12.14 0.34
N ARG A 263 16.03 12.12 -0.95
CA ARG A 263 15.78 10.87 -1.71
C ARG A 263 16.96 9.92 -1.78
N ASN A 264 18.18 10.41 -1.75
CA ASN A 264 19.39 9.59 -1.89
C ASN A 264 19.90 9.05 -0.56
N LYS A 265 19.40 9.51 0.58
CA LYS A 265 19.78 9.00 1.90
C LYS A 265 19.01 7.72 2.24
N MET A 266 19.66 6.84 2.96
CA MET A 266 19.00 5.72 3.62
C MET A 266 18.05 6.27 4.70
N GLY A 267 16.86 5.66 4.85
CA GLY A 267 15.80 6.22 5.68
C GLY A 267 15.20 7.51 5.12
N SER A 268 15.18 7.67 3.79
CA SER A 268 14.92 8.92 3.09
C SER A 268 13.56 9.58 3.39
N LEU A 269 12.57 8.84 3.91
CA LEU A 269 11.23 9.37 4.23
C LEU A 269 10.91 9.32 5.74
N VAL A 270 11.86 8.89 6.57
CA VAL A 270 11.65 8.78 8.03
C VAL A 270 11.35 10.14 8.67
N TYR A 271 11.88 11.23 8.11
CA TYR A 271 11.58 12.59 8.56
C TYR A 271 10.09 12.99 8.39
N LEU A 272 9.34 12.29 7.53
CA LEU A 272 7.89 12.46 7.41
C LEU A 272 7.13 11.60 8.44
N ALA A 273 7.67 10.41 8.75
CA ALA A 273 7.04 9.50 9.70
C ALA A 273 7.20 9.97 11.16
N GLU A 274 8.38 10.46 11.53
CA GLU A 274 8.70 10.81 12.92
C GLU A 274 7.78 11.90 13.52
N PRO A 275 7.46 13.02 12.85
CA PRO A 275 6.52 14.00 13.39
C PRO A 275 5.09 13.44 13.53
N ILE A 276 4.67 12.57 12.60
CA ILE A 276 3.37 11.90 12.67
C ILE A 276 3.35 10.93 13.85
N LYS A 277 4.40 10.12 14.03
CA LYS A 277 4.54 9.21 15.19
C LYS A 277 4.38 9.92 16.53
N LYS A 278 4.92 11.12 16.64
CA LYS A 278 4.79 11.96 17.86
C LYS A 278 3.39 12.55 18.04
N ALA A 279 2.57 12.56 17.01
CA ALA A 279 1.27 13.23 16.97
C ALA A 279 0.07 12.28 17.15
N VAL A 280 0.26 10.96 16.95
CA VAL A 280 -0.79 9.93 17.04
C VAL A 280 -0.43 8.86 18.06
N SER A 281 -1.44 8.12 18.55
CA SER A 281 -1.26 7.01 19.48
C SER A 281 -1.16 5.65 18.80
N ILE A 282 -1.67 5.55 17.57
CA ILE A 282 -1.64 4.32 16.77
C ILE A 282 -0.24 4.04 16.19
N PRO A 283 0.07 2.78 15.85
CA PRO A 283 1.32 2.43 15.19
C PRO A 283 1.57 3.17 13.89
N VAL A 284 2.84 3.51 13.65
CA VAL A 284 3.31 4.17 12.42
C VAL A 284 4.37 3.33 11.74
N ILE A 285 4.22 3.12 10.44
CA ILE A 285 5.18 2.44 9.56
C ILE A 285 6.00 3.50 8.82
N ALA A 286 7.32 3.43 8.92
CA ALA A 286 8.23 4.26 8.14
C ALA A 286 8.75 3.53 6.90
N VAL A 287 8.88 4.23 5.77
CA VAL A 287 9.41 3.71 4.52
C VAL A 287 10.56 4.60 4.01
N GLY A 288 11.32 4.10 3.05
CA GLY A 288 12.29 4.91 2.31
C GLY A 288 13.73 4.42 2.41
N LYS A 289 14.16 3.52 1.50
CA LYS A 289 15.53 2.97 1.46
C LYS A 289 16.02 2.40 2.80
N ILE A 290 15.16 1.70 3.51
CA ILE A 290 15.49 0.97 4.73
C ILE A 290 15.92 -0.42 4.27
N ASN A 291 17.21 -0.66 4.12
CA ASN A 291 17.75 -1.89 3.54
C ASN A 291 18.89 -2.51 4.37
N THR A 292 19.26 -1.89 5.49
CA THR A 292 20.19 -2.50 6.45
C THR A 292 19.57 -2.65 7.84
N PRO A 293 19.98 -3.63 8.64
CA PRO A 293 19.45 -3.86 9.97
C PRO A 293 19.75 -2.68 10.93
N GLU A 294 20.90 -2.02 10.77
CA GLU A 294 21.31 -0.90 11.62
C GLU A 294 20.33 0.28 11.46
N ILE A 295 19.93 0.59 10.23
CA ILE A 295 18.96 1.68 9.96
C ILE A 295 17.58 1.31 10.46
N ALA A 296 17.14 0.07 10.23
CA ALA A 296 15.87 -0.40 10.73
C ALA A 296 15.80 -0.32 12.26
N GLU A 297 16.83 -0.80 12.94
CA GLU A 297 16.94 -0.78 14.40
C GLU A 297 17.05 0.66 14.95
N ASP A 298 17.82 1.55 14.30
CA ASP A 298 17.94 2.96 14.68
C ASP A 298 16.58 3.67 14.65
N ILE A 299 15.78 3.44 13.61
CA ILE A 299 14.44 4.01 13.49
C ILE A 299 13.54 3.58 14.65
N LEU A 300 13.56 2.28 14.97
CA LEU A 300 12.70 1.69 15.99
C LEU A 300 13.15 2.05 17.42
N THR A 301 14.45 1.97 17.70
CA THR A 301 15.00 2.26 19.04
C THR A 301 14.91 3.73 19.39
N LYS A 302 15.02 4.63 18.40
CA LYS A 302 14.81 6.07 18.57
C LYS A 302 13.34 6.50 18.51
N GLU A 303 12.43 5.54 18.44
CA GLU A 303 10.97 5.77 18.40
C GLU A 303 10.52 6.73 17.29
N ARG A 304 11.23 6.69 16.15
CA ARG A 304 10.88 7.48 14.96
C ARG A 304 9.72 6.87 14.16
N ALA A 305 9.48 5.57 14.35
CA ALA A 305 8.34 4.80 13.89
C ALA A 305 8.21 3.53 14.74
N ASP A 306 7.09 2.81 14.61
CA ASP A 306 6.84 1.53 15.30
C ASP A 306 7.21 0.33 14.46
N MET A 307 7.13 0.47 13.13
CA MET A 307 7.45 -0.57 12.14
C MET A 307 8.22 0.04 10.97
N VAL A 308 8.90 -0.80 10.21
CA VAL A 308 9.66 -0.41 9.03
C VAL A 308 9.20 -1.16 7.79
N ALA A 309 8.93 -0.43 6.72
CA ALA A 309 8.57 -1.00 5.44
C ALA A 309 9.82 -1.21 4.57
N ILE A 310 10.14 -2.47 4.32
CA ILE A 310 11.30 -2.92 3.56
C ILE A 310 10.84 -3.51 2.23
N GLY A 311 10.92 -2.71 1.16
CA GLY A 311 10.40 -3.09 -0.15
C GLY A 311 11.45 -3.79 -1.02
N ARG A 312 12.24 -3.01 -1.78
CA ARG A 312 13.18 -3.53 -2.78
C ARG A 312 14.24 -4.48 -2.21
N GLN A 313 14.63 -4.29 -0.95
CA GLN A 313 15.53 -5.23 -0.27
C GLN A 313 14.90 -6.63 -0.17
N LEU A 314 13.59 -6.73 0.18
CA LEU A 314 12.90 -8.01 0.24
C LEU A 314 12.49 -8.56 -1.15
N ILE A 315 12.55 -7.76 -2.21
CA ILE A 315 12.52 -8.25 -3.59
C ILE A 315 13.84 -8.90 -3.94
N CYS A 316 14.93 -8.24 -3.57
CA CYS A 316 16.31 -8.68 -3.83
C CYS A 316 16.67 -9.93 -3.01
N ASP A 317 16.39 -9.89 -1.72
CA ASP A 317 16.67 -10.97 -0.76
C ASP A 317 15.44 -11.20 0.14
N PRO A 318 14.54 -12.10 -0.23
CA PRO A 318 13.34 -12.38 0.58
C PRO A 318 13.67 -13.01 1.94
N LEU A 319 14.86 -13.61 2.09
CA LEU A 319 15.34 -14.22 3.34
C LEU A 319 16.08 -13.21 4.24
N TRP A 320 16.17 -11.95 3.86
CA TRP A 320 16.84 -10.91 4.64
C TRP A 320 16.42 -10.89 6.13
N PRO A 321 15.10 -10.95 6.49
CA PRO A 321 14.72 -10.95 7.91
C PRO A 321 15.24 -12.16 8.67
N LYS A 322 15.19 -13.36 8.06
CA LYS A 322 15.71 -14.60 8.65
C LYS A 322 17.22 -14.51 8.84
N LYS A 323 17.96 -14.11 7.82
CA LYS A 323 19.43 -13.95 7.88
C LYS A 323 19.85 -12.95 8.95
N VAL A 324 19.19 -11.80 9.04
CA VAL A 324 19.44 -10.78 10.06
C VAL A 324 19.16 -11.31 11.47
N ARG A 325 18.04 -12.02 11.67
CA ARG A 325 17.68 -12.63 12.97
C ARG A 325 18.72 -13.65 13.43
N GLU A 326 19.28 -14.42 12.51
CA GLU A 326 20.25 -15.47 12.75
C GLU A 326 21.72 -14.96 12.79
N GLY A 327 21.93 -13.65 12.58
CA GLY A 327 23.28 -13.06 12.56
C GLY A 327 24.11 -13.38 11.31
N ARG A 328 23.47 -13.88 10.24
CA ARG A 328 24.12 -14.26 8.96
C ARG A 328 24.22 -13.05 8.03
N PHE A 329 24.86 -11.97 8.51
CA PHE A 329 24.94 -10.70 7.77
C PHE A 329 25.73 -10.81 6.46
N ASP A 330 26.76 -11.66 6.43
CA ASP A 330 27.60 -11.87 5.24
C ASP A 330 26.87 -12.58 4.10
N GLU A 331 25.73 -13.22 4.40
CA GLU A 331 24.88 -13.88 3.41
C GLU A 331 23.82 -12.95 2.82
N VAL A 332 23.69 -11.75 3.34
CA VAL A 332 22.69 -10.79 2.88
C VAL A 332 23.02 -10.27 1.48
N VAL A 333 22.13 -10.47 0.54
CA VAL A 333 22.22 -9.88 -0.80
C VAL A 333 21.66 -8.47 -0.77
N ALA A 334 22.53 -7.46 -0.77
CA ALA A 334 22.15 -6.07 -0.65
C ALA A 334 21.54 -5.51 -1.95
N CYS A 335 20.39 -4.89 -1.83
CA CYS A 335 19.76 -4.15 -2.93
C CYS A 335 20.48 -2.81 -3.17
N ASP A 336 21.03 -2.62 -4.36
CA ASP A 336 21.72 -1.38 -4.77
C ASP A 336 20.79 -0.26 -5.23
N SER A 337 19.47 -0.48 -5.18
CA SER A 337 18.44 0.47 -5.61
C SER A 337 18.52 0.84 -7.11
N CYS A 338 18.99 -0.06 -7.96
CA CYS A 338 19.18 0.18 -9.40
C CYS A 338 17.88 0.51 -10.16
N ASN A 339 16.74 0.05 -9.68
CA ASN A 339 15.41 0.22 -10.32
C ASN A 339 15.32 -0.30 -11.79
N ILE A 340 16.24 -1.17 -12.19
CA ILE A 340 16.34 -1.60 -13.60
C ILE A 340 15.15 -2.45 -14.01
N ASN A 341 14.76 -3.38 -13.16
CA ASN A 341 13.73 -4.36 -13.49
C ASN A 341 12.51 -4.31 -12.56
N CYS A 342 12.70 -4.16 -11.26
CA CYS A 342 11.61 -4.18 -10.27
C CYS A 342 10.78 -2.88 -10.24
N TYR A 343 11.22 -1.82 -10.91
CA TYR A 343 10.52 -0.53 -10.98
C TYR A 343 10.71 0.10 -12.36
N SER A 344 10.34 -0.64 -13.41
CA SER A 344 10.52 -0.18 -14.80
C SER A 344 9.21 -0.24 -15.54
N PRO A 345 8.91 0.74 -16.44
CA PRO A 345 7.81 0.63 -17.40
C PRO A 345 7.93 -0.59 -18.32
N ALA A 346 9.13 -1.16 -18.45
CA ALA A 346 9.37 -2.40 -19.21
C ALA A 346 9.06 -3.67 -18.43
N PHE A 347 8.59 -3.57 -17.17
CA PHE A 347 8.33 -4.69 -16.29
C PHE A 347 7.39 -5.75 -16.92
N GLU A 348 6.27 -5.32 -17.49
CA GLU A 348 5.28 -6.23 -18.11
C GLU A 348 5.89 -7.01 -19.28
N ARG A 349 6.66 -6.33 -20.14
CA ARG A 349 7.33 -6.97 -21.26
C ARG A 349 8.37 -7.98 -20.78
N ARG A 350 9.19 -7.64 -19.78
CA ARG A 350 10.19 -8.56 -19.22
C ARG A 350 9.55 -9.76 -18.54
N LEU A 351 8.42 -9.56 -17.87
CA LEU A 351 7.68 -10.65 -17.25
C LEU A 351 7.17 -11.64 -18.32
N SER A 352 6.66 -11.15 -19.45
CA SER A 352 6.20 -11.97 -20.57
C SER A 352 7.36 -12.67 -21.32
N GLU A 353 8.52 -12.04 -21.35
CA GLU A 353 9.76 -12.58 -21.94
C GLU A 353 10.51 -13.55 -21.02
N GLY A 354 10.03 -13.78 -19.78
CA GLY A 354 10.68 -14.64 -18.79
C GLY A 354 11.99 -14.10 -18.23
N ALA A 355 12.26 -12.80 -18.42
CA ALA A 355 13.47 -12.16 -17.92
C ALA A 355 13.42 -11.98 -16.40
N PRO A 356 14.56 -12.06 -15.68
CA PRO A 356 14.62 -11.81 -14.24
C PRO A 356 14.12 -10.40 -13.89
N LEU A 357 13.23 -10.30 -12.89
CA LEU A 357 12.68 -9.03 -12.40
C LEU A 357 13.60 -8.33 -11.40
N CYS A 358 14.61 -9.00 -10.90
CA CYS A 358 15.69 -8.45 -10.11
C CYS A 358 17.03 -9.01 -10.62
N LYS A 359 18.04 -8.15 -10.79
CA LYS A 359 19.36 -8.57 -11.27
C LYS A 359 20.13 -9.45 -10.25
N PHE A 360 19.73 -9.40 -8.98
CA PHE A 360 20.34 -10.15 -7.89
C PHE A 360 19.52 -11.37 -7.46
N ASN A 361 18.28 -11.47 -7.90
CA ASN A 361 17.38 -12.56 -7.53
C ASN A 361 16.57 -12.99 -8.76
N GLU A 362 17.04 -14.01 -9.43
CA GLU A 362 16.41 -14.59 -10.62
C GLU A 362 15.07 -15.25 -10.34
N ARG A 363 14.78 -15.54 -9.05
CA ARG A 363 13.54 -16.18 -8.62
C ARG A 363 12.35 -15.22 -8.60
N VAL A 364 12.58 -13.90 -8.62
CA VAL A 364 11.50 -12.91 -8.53
C VAL A 364 10.48 -13.10 -9.64
N GLY A 365 9.23 -13.42 -9.25
CA GLY A 365 8.15 -13.76 -10.17
C GLY A 365 8.20 -15.19 -10.69
N ARG A 366 9.09 -16.05 -10.17
CA ARG A 366 9.28 -17.46 -10.52
C ARG A 366 9.46 -18.35 -9.28
N GLU A 367 9.06 -17.86 -8.11
CA GLU A 367 9.26 -18.53 -6.82
C GLU A 367 8.61 -19.91 -6.75
N TRP A 368 7.59 -20.16 -7.58
CA TRP A 368 6.96 -21.48 -7.67
C TRP A 368 7.71 -22.48 -8.57
N GLU A 369 8.61 -22.00 -9.43
CA GLU A 369 9.41 -22.82 -10.37
C GLU A 369 10.78 -23.17 -9.79
N ILE A 370 11.38 -22.20 -9.10
CA ILE A 370 12.74 -22.29 -8.56
C ILE A 370 12.64 -22.40 -7.03
N PRO A 371 13.03 -23.53 -6.42
CA PRO A 371 12.99 -23.67 -4.96
C PRO A 371 13.77 -22.60 -4.22
N ALA A 372 13.34 -22.28 -2.99
CA ALA A 372 14.11 -21.42 -2.12
C ALA A 372 15.47 -22.07 -1.80
N PRO A 373 16.57 -21.30 -1.70
CA PRO A 373 17.80 -21.82 -1.10
C PRO A 373 17.52 -22.23 0.36
N GLU A 374 18.16 -23.29 0.81
CA GLU A 374 18.04 -23.85 2.16
C GLU A 374 18.52 -22.89 3.26
#